data_f2c972b155e664d24b5270d33c499b15
#
_entry.id   f2c972b155e664d24b5270d33c499b15
#
_cell.length_a   1.000
_cell.length_b   1.000
_cell.length_c   1.000
_cell.angle_alpha   90.00
_cell.angle_beta   90.00
_cell.angle_gamma   90.00
#
_symmetry.space_group_name_H-M   'P 1'
#
loop_
_entity.id
_entity.type
_entity.pdbx_description
1 polymer ?
#
loop_
_entity_poly.entity_id
_entity_poly.type
_entity_poly.pdbx_seq_one_letter_code
_entity_poly.pdbx_strand_id
1 'polypeptide(L)'
;NSLILHNKRQIHKDVYSRNAKGEKLMLRPVYSDKEEATVVCRYIKQLQLKEHFNYSDFAILYRTNSQSRIFEEEMLRQTIPYRIFGGMSFYQRKEIKDVLAYFRVVVNPEDEEAIRRIINYPTRGIGASTIEKIIACAHLNHESFWSIINSPVKFGLKVNNGTLNKLRSFTELMSSFIAKVETMDAYQLGVKIIQESEINKDIFSSTDPEAISRQENIEEFVNGLQDFVESRCEEGREEYSKLTDFLQEVSLLTDVESDDDKEGEKVSLMTIHAAKGLEFPTVFIVGMEENIFPSPMSSSSARELEEERRLLYVAITRAEQYCFLTCAKNRWRYGKLEFGTPSRFLNEIDPAFMEIFSDDFVSERLSRPVSPKPAFTAASIRPAHLRPVKIPTVASKNHADQSTSQTISTADGLKIG
;
A
#
# COMPACT_ATOMS: atom_id res chain seq x y z
N ASN A 1 -13.08 -22.34 18.15
CA ASN A 1 -12.28 -23.59 18.03
C ASN A 1 -12.47 -24.27 16.67
N SER A 2 -13.66 -24.21 15.98
CA SER A 2 -13.90 -24.90 14.70
C SER A 2 -12.82 -24.56 13.64
N LEU A 3 -12.48 -23.28 13.46
CA LEU A 3 -11.47 -22.83 12.52
C LEU A 3 -10.11 -23.52 12.73
N ILE A 4 -9.60 -23.56 13.95
CA ILE A 4 -8.27 -24.08 14.23
C ILE A 4 -8.20 -25.61 14.10
N LEU A 5 -9.33 -26.32 14.20
CA LEU A 5 -9.39 -27.78 14.01
C LEU A 5 -9.04 -28.23 12.58
N HIS A 6 -9.05 -27.33 11.60
CA HIS A 6 -8.59 -27.61 10.23
C HIS A 6 -7.06 -27.73 10.14
N ASN A 7 -6.31 -27.30 11.16
CA ASN A 7 -4.86 -27.48 11.21
C ASN A 7 -4.51 -28.92 11.62
N LYS A 8 -3.69 -29.59 10.81
CA LYS A 8 -3.23 -30.97 11.09
C LYS A 8 -2.07 -31.00 12.08
N ARG A 9 -1.26 -29.94 12.11
CA ARG A 9 -0.07 -29.80 12.96
C ARG A 9 -0.36 -28.89 14.14
N GLN A 10 -1.11 -29.37 15.10
CA GLN A 10 -1.42 -28.62 16.31
C GLN A 10 -1.35 -29.48 17.56
N ILE A 11 -1.04 -28.85 18.69
CA ILE A 11 -1.24 -29.44 20.00
C ILE A 11 -2.70 -29.18 20.37
N HIS A 12 -3.49 -30.22 20.56
CA HIS A 12 -4.88 -30.06 20.93
C HIS A 12 -4.98 -29.34 22.28
N LYS A 13 -5.67 -28.21 22.31
CA LYS A 13 -5.96 -27.41 23.51
C LYS A 13 -7.42 -27.00 23.44
N ASP A 14 -8.15 -27.25 24.52
CA ASP A 14 -9.48 -26.70 24.69
C ASP A 14 -9.34 -25.26 25.20
N VAL A 15 -9.53 -24.31 24.28
CA VAL A 15 -9.53 -22.88 24.60
C VAL A 15 -10.96 -22.46 24.91
N TYR A 16 -11.17 -21.89 26.07
CA TYR A 16 -12.46 -21.39 26.52
C TYR A 16 -12.31 -19.96 27.09
N SER A 17 -13.35 -19.16 26.93
CA SER A 17 -13.45 -17.85 27.56
C SER A 17 -14.18 -17.95 28.91
N ARG A 18 -13.78 -17.11 29.85
CA ARG A 18 -14.52 -16.88 31.10
C ARG A 18 -15.54 -15.74 30.99
N ASN A 19 -15.50 -15.01 29.89
CA ASN A 19 -16.44 -13.94 29.61
C ASN A 19 -17.83 -14.48 29.32
N ALA A 20 -18.86 -13.65 29.47
CA ALA A 20 -20.20 -13.95 29.04
C ALA A 20 -20.20 -14.24 27.52
N LYS A 21 -21.23 -14.95 27.04
CA LYS A 21 -21.40 -15.22 25.63
C LYS A 21 -21.57 -13.88 24.88
N GLY A 22 -20.65 -13.56 23.99
CA GLY A 22 -20.69 -12.39 23.10
C GLY A 22 -21.61 -12.59 21.89
N GLU A 23 -21.59 -11.60 21.01
CA GLU A 23 -22.29 -11.64 19.74
C GLU A 23 -21.65 -12.65 18.76
N LYS A 24 -22.40 -13.00 17.72
CA LYS A 24 -21.85 -13.81 16.62
C LYS A 24 -20.81 -12.99 15.84
N LEU A 25 -19.93 -13.70 15.14
CA LEU A 25 -19.06 -13.06 14.15
C LEU A 25 -19.92 -12.45 13.04
N MET A 26 -19.73 -11.20 12.73
CA MET A 26 -20.52 -10.48 11.75
C MET A 26 -19.74 -10.33 10.44
N LEU A 27 -20.12 -11.11 9.42
CA LEU A 27 -19.52 -11.03 8.09
C LEU A 27 -20.24 -9.97 7.25
N ARG A 28 -19.47 -8.99 6.76
CA ARG A 28 -19.97 -7.93 5.89
C ARG A 28 -19.23 -7.94 4.55
N PRO A 29 -19.78 -8.59 3.51
CA PRO A 29 -19.31 -8.38 2.14
C PRO A 29 -19.63 -6.98 1.65
N VAL A 30 -18.66 -6.33 1.01
CA VAL A 30 -18.80 -4.98 0.44
C VAL A 30 -18.42 -5.00 -1.05
N TYR A 31 -18.70 -3.92 -1.77
CA TYR A 31 -18.41 -3.86 -3.20
C TYR A 31 -16.95 -3.55 -3.47
N SER A 32 -16.34 -2.59 -2.76
CA SER A 32 -14.97 -2.16 -2.93
C SER A 32 -14.27 -1.94 -1.58
N ASP A 33 -12.96 -1.75 -1.61
CA ASP A 33 -12.15 -1.40 -0.45
C ASP A 33 -12.50 -0.01 0.11
N LYS A 34 -12.85 0.95 -0.74
CA LYS A 34 -13.37 2.26 -0.31
C LYS A 34 -14.67 2.08 0.49
N GLU A 35 -15.58 1.25 -0.01
CA GLU A 35 -16.80 0.93 0.72
C GLU A 35 -16.48 0.18 2.03
N GLU A 36 -15.46 -0.70 2.02
CA GLU A 36 -14.99 -1.41 3.22
C GLU A 36 -14.62 -0.42 4.33
N ALA A 37 -13.77 0.57 4.02
CA ALA A 37 -13.37 1.60 4.97
C ALA A 37 -14.55 2.45 5.44
N THR A 38 -15.43 2.86 4.52
CA THR A 38 -16.62 3.64 4.84
C THR A 38 -17.58 2.89 5.77
N VAL A 39 -17.80 1.60 5.52
CA VAL A 39 -18.65 0.73 6.34
C VAL A 39 -18.08 0.55 7.73
N VAL A 40 -16.76 0.30 7.84
CA VAL A 40 -16.08 0.17 9.13
C VAL A 40 -16.20 1.46 9.95
N CYS A 41 -15.91 2.61 9.35
CA CYS A 41 -16.06 3.91 10.03
C CYS A 41 -17.51 4.17 10.48
N ARG A 42 -18.49 3.80 9.65
CA ARG A 42 -19.91 3.90 10.00
C ARG A 42 -20.27 3.02 11.20
N TYR A 43 -19.79 1.78 11.26
CA TYR A 43 -20.02 0.89 12.40
C TYR A 43 -19.39 1.42 13.69
N ILE A 44 -18.17 1.96 13.61
CA ILE A 44 -17.52 2.60 14.76
C ILE A 44 -18.42 3.69 15.33
N LYS A 45 -18.90 4.62 14.48
CA LYS A 45 -19.81 5.69 14.93
C LYS A 45 -21.14 5.17 15.48
N GLN A 46 -21.70 4.15 14.85
CA GLN A 46 -22.97 3.56 15.32
C GLN A 46 -22.83 2.89 16.69
N LEU A 47 -21.74 2.13 16.92
CA LEU A 47 -21.50 1.48 18.20
C LEU A 47 -21.14 2.49 19.29
N GLN A 48 -20.39 3.55 18.96
CA GLN A 48 -20.13 4.66 19.86
C GLN A 48 -21.44 5.29 20.36
N LEU A 49 -22.39 5.51 19.46
CA LEU A 49 -23.68 6.11 19.81
C LEU A 49 -24.61 5.16 20.58
N LYS A 50 -24.63 3.86 20.23
CA LYS A 50 -25.56 2.88 20.81
C LYS A 50 -25.05 2.30 22.12
N GLU A 51 -23.77 1.90 22.14
CA GLU A 51 -23.16 1.16 23.22
C GLU A 51 -22.31 2.06 24.13
N HIS A 52 -22.22 3.36 23.81
CA HIS A 52 -21.38 4.34 24.49
C HIS A 52 -19.90 3.96 24.56
N PHE A 53 -19.41 3.28 23.52
CA PHE A 53 -18.00 2.94 23.41
C PHE A 53 -17.15 4.17 23.13
N ASN A 54 -15.94 4.16 23.65
CA ASN A 54 -14.91 5.12 23.35
C ASN A 54 -14.15 4.71 22.08
N TYR A 55 -13.47 5.63 21.41
CA TYR A 55 -12.66 5.28 20.24
C TYR A 55 -11.55 4.29 20.57
N SER A 56 -11.04 4.25 21.80
CA SER A 56 -10.05 3.27 22.27
C SER A 56 -10.57 1.83 22.34
N ASP A 57 -11.90 1.63 22.34
CA ASP A 57 -12.53 0.31 22.38
C ASP A 57 -12.55 -0.41 21.04
N PHE A 58 -12.07 0.26 19.98
CA PHE A 58 -12.07 -0.25 18.63
C PHE A 58 -10.66 -0.57 18.12
N ALA A 59 -10.52 -1.72 17.46
CA ALA A 59 -9.32 -2.06 16.71
C ALA A 59 -9.68 -2.49 15.28
N ILE A 60 -8.89 -2.03 14.31
CA ILE A 60 -8.92 -2.50 12.91
C ILE A 60 -7.66 -3.31 12.67
N LEU A 61 -7.86 -4.60 12.36
CA LEU A 61 -6.79 -5.56 12.14
C LEU A 61 -6.70 -5.90 10.64
N TYR A 62 -5.54 -5.70 10.08
CA TYR A 62 -5.25 -6.01 8.68
C TYR A 62 -4.06 -6.95 8.54
N ARG A 63 -3.97 -7.65 7.40
CA ARG A 63 -2.92 -8.64 7.16
C ARG A 63 -1.59 -7.99 6.78
N THR A 64 -1.60 -6.95 5.93
CA THR A 64 -0.42 -6.23 5.46
C THR A 64 -0.52 -4.75 5.77
N ASN A 65 0.64 -4.11 5.95
CA ASN A 65 0.68 -2.69 6.27
C ASN A 65 0.08 -1.80 5.17
N SER A 66 0.17 -2.20 3.91
CA SER A 66 -0.37 -1.46 2.77
C SER A 66 -1.87 -1.18 2.91
N GLN A 67 -2.62 -2.11 3.52
CA GLN A 67 -4.06 -1.96 3.74
C GLN A 67 -4.45 -0.77 4.64
N SER A 68 -3.50 -0.20 5.41
CA SER A 68 -3.83 0.88 6.35
C SER A 68 -4.27 2.17 5.66
N ARG A 69 -3.72 2.50 4.46
CA ARG A 69 -3.94 3.75 3.74
C ARG A 69 -5.42 4.14 3.66
N ILE A 70 -6.23 3.26 3.12
CA ILE A 70 -7.64 3.57 2.85
C ILE A 70 -8.43 3.81 4.14
N PHE A 71 -8.06 3.12 5.24
CA PHE A 71 -8.68 3.36 6.55
C PHE A 71 -8.19 4.66 7.18
N GLU A 72 -6.89 4.98 7.05
CA GLU A 72 -6.32 6.24 7.52
C GLU A 72 -7.00 7.44 6.83
N GLU A 73 -7.10 7.42 5.50
CA GLU A 73 -7.77 8.46 4.70
C GLU A 73 -9.25 8.59 5.07
N GLU A 74 -9.98 7.47 5.18
CA GLU A 74 -11.41 7.50 5.51
C GLU A 74 -11.67 7.98 6.93
N MET A 75 -10.83 7.59 7.90
CA MET A 75 -10.94 8.07 9.28
C MET A 75 -10.71 9.56 9.38
N LEU A 76 -9.70 10.10 8.68
CA LEU A 76 -9.45 11.53 8.61
C LEU A 76 -10.62 12.27 7.98
N ARG A 77 -11.13 11.76 6.85
CA ARG A 77 -12.30 12.33 6.18
C ARG A 77 -13.54 12.38 7.07
N GLN A 78 -13.71 11.37 7.92
CA GLN A 78 -14.82 11.28 8.86
C GLN A 78 -14.52 11.88 10.25
N THR A 79 -13.35 12.47 10.45
CA THR A 79 -12.91 13.07 11.72
C THR A 79 -12.93 12.05 12.87
N ILE A 80 -12.52 10.80 12.61
CA ILE A 80 -12.37 9.74 13.60
C ILE A 80 -10.89 9.71 14.04
N PRO A 81 -10.58 9.96 15.32
CA PRO A 81 -9.21 9.90 15.79
C PRO A 81 -8.69 8.45 15.79
N TYR A 82 -7.50 8.25 15.24
CA TYR A 82 -6.86 6.94 15.16
C TYR A 82 -5.38 6.99 15.51
N ARG A 83 -4.79 5.83 15.70
CA ARG A 83 -3.34 5.64 15.85
C ARG A 83 -2.91 4.36 15.14
N ILE A 84 -1.72 4.38 14.57
CA ILE A 84 -1.08 3.18 14.06
C ILE A 84 -0.29 2.52 15.19
N PHE A 85 -0.63 1.30 15.54
CA PHE A 85 0.04 0.55 16.60
C PHE A 85 1.11 -0.38 16.00
N GLY A 86 2.34 -0.21 16.48
CA GLY A 86 3.48 -1.06 16.06
C GLY A 86 4.00 -0.77 14.64
N GLY A 87 3.72 0.40 14.10
CA GLY A 87 4.13 0.82 12.77
C GLY A 87 4.14 2.33 12.60
N MET A 88 4.24 2.77 11.36
CA MET A 88 4.15 4.17 10.95
C MET A 88 2.95 4.34 10.04
N SER A 89 2.33 5.51 10.05
CA SER A 89 1.27 5.84 9.13
C SER A 89 1.74 5.73 7.68
N PHE A 90 0.81 5.53 6.76
CA PHE A 90 1.15 5.21 5.37
C PHE A 90 2.05 6.26 4.73
N TYR A 91 1.69 7.53 4.84
CA TYR A 91 2.44 8.64 4.24
C TYR A 91 3.75 8.98 4.97
N GLN A 92 3.97 8.44 6.18
CA GLN A 92 5.21 8.60 6.94
C GLN A 92 6.26 7.54 6.61
N ARG A 93 5.92 6.47 5.87
CA ARG A 93 6.85 5.41 5.47
C ARG A 93 7.93 5.95 4.56
N LYS A 94 9.15 5.41 4.73
CA LYS A 94 10.34 5.92 4.04
C LYS A 94 10.18 5.94 2.51
N GLU A 95 9.75 4.82 1.93
CA GLU A 95 9.55 4.66 0.48
C GLU A 95 8.50 5.62 -0.07
N ILE A 96 7.43 5.88 0.70
CA ILE A 96 6.38 6.83 0.31
C ILE A 96 6.92 8.26 0.37
N LYS A 97 7.64 8.62 1.46
CA LYS A 97 8.32 9.93 1.57
C LYS A 97 9.34 10.15 0.47
N ASP A 98 10.02 9.10 0.01
CA ASP A 98 10.98 9.19 -1.09
C ASP A 98 10.26 9.52 -2.41
N VAL A 99 9.12 8.90 -2.70
CA VAL A 99 8.30 9.23 -3.88
C VAL A 99 7.69 10.62 -3.77
N LEU A 100 7.11 10.96 -2.61
CA LEU A 100 6.55 12.29 -2.38
C LEU A 100 7.59 13.39 -2.53
N ALA A 101 8.85 13.16 -2.14
CA ALA A 101 9.91 14.11 -2.36
C ALA A 101 10.20 14.36 -3.85
N TYR A 102 10.11 13.34 -4.71
CA TYR A 102 10.14 13.54 -6.16
C TYR A 102 8.98 14.42 -6.63
N PHE A 103 7.78 14.14 -6.16
CA PHE A 103 6.59 14.92 -6.53
C PHE A 103 6.71 16.37 -6.09
N ARG A 104 7.19 16.60 -4.84
CA ARG A 104 7.43 17.95 -4.32
C ARG A 104 8.41 18.73 -5.19
N VAL A 105 9.53 18.13 -5.60
CA VAL A 105 10.51 18.79 -6.48
C VAL A 105 9.94 19.06 -7.87
N VAL A 106 9.10 18.16 -8.39
CA VAL A 106 8.47 18.34 -9.71
C VAL A 106 7.48 19.51 -9.69
N VAL A 107 6.74 19.68 -8.59
CA VAL A 107 5.78 20.79 -8.42
C VAL A 107 6.49 22.08 -7.98
N ASN A 108 7.49 21.97 -7.12
CA ASN A 108 8.29 23.11 -6.63
C ASN A 108 9.78 22.77 -6.63
N PRO A 109 10.52 23.14 -7.70
CA PRO A 109 11.97 22.91 -7.77
C PRO A 109 12.80 23.66 -6.73
N GLU A 110 12.22 24.62 -6.03
CA GLU A 110 12.91 25.37 -4.95
C GLU A 110 12.83 24.67 -3.59
N ASP A 111 12.17 23.48 -3.50
CA ASP A 111 12.12 22.67 -2.29
C ASP A 111 13.46 21.96 -2.05
N GLU A 112 14.37 22.65 -1.36
CA GLU A 112 15.71 22.14 -1.07
C GLU A 112 15.70 20.85 -0.26
N GLU A 113 14.80 20.72 0.71
CA GLU A 113 14.68 19.51 1.54
C GLU A 113 14.36 18.29 0.67
N ALA A 114 13.37 18.42 -0.21
CA ALA A 114 12.98 17.37 -1.11
C ALA A 114 14.09 17.04 -2.12
N ILE A 115 14.78 18.04 -2.70
CA ILE A 115 15.92 17.81 -3.59
C ILE A 115 17.01 17.03 -2.88
N ARG A 116 17.41 17.44 -1.69
CA ARG A 116 18.48 16.78 -0.91
C ARG A 116 18.14 15.35 -0.59
N ARG A 117 16.88 15.02 -0.40
CA ARG A 117 16.39 13.67 -0.18
C ARG A 117 16.56 12.79 -1.42
N ILE A 118 16.25 13.30 -2.62
CA ILE A 118 16.15 12.48 -3.83
C ILE A 118 17.38 12.55 -4.75
N ILE A 119 18.26 13.54 -4.61
CA ILE A 119 19.38 13.76 -5.54
C ILE A 119 20.29 12.53 -5.69
N ASN A 120 20.43 11.75 -4.64
CA ASN A 120 21.19 10.50 -4.64
C ASN A 120 20.31 9.26 -4.35
N TYR A 121 19.01 9.35 -4.49
CA TYR A 121 18.09 8.21 -4.35
C TYR A 121 17.18 8.10 -5.59
N PRO A 122 17.15 6.93 -6.26
CA PRO A 122 18.09 5.80 -6.16
C PRO A 122 19.55 6.20 -6.37
N THR A 123 20.47 5.33 -5.96
CA THR A 123 21.92 5.66 -5.90
C THR A 123 22.47 6.17 -7.25
N ARG A 124 22.84 7.46 -7.32
CA ARG A 124 23.44 8.14 -8.49
C ARG A 124 24.92 8.43 -8.32
N GLY A 125 25.46 8.16 -7.12
CA GLY A 125 26.84 8.49 -6.77
C GLY A 125 27.09 10.00 -6.62
N ILE A 126 26.08 10.73 -6.12
CA ILE A 126 26.16 12.13 -5.67
C ILE A 126 26.19 12.08 -4.15
N GLY A 127 27.39 12.01 -3.58
CA GLY A 127 27.58 11.82 -2.14
C GLY A 127 27.46 13.11 -1.33
N ALA A 128 27.49 12.98 0.01
CA ALA A 128 27.34 14.07 0.97
C ALA A 128 28.33 15.23 0.73
N SER A 129 29.60 14.93 0.43
CA SER A 129 30.61 15.96 0.13
C SER A 129 30.29 16.81 -1.11
N THR A 130 29.55 16.24 -2.09
CA THR A 130 29.07 17.01 -3.25
C THR A 130 27.91 17.92 -2.83
N ILE A 131 26.97 17.41 -2.02
CA ILE A 131 25.84 18.19 -1.50
C ILE A 131 26.34 19.39 -0.67
N GLU A 132 27.33 19.18 0.21
CA GLU A 132 27.96 20.28 0.97
C GLU A 132 28.58 21.35 0.06
N LYS A 133 29.27 20.96 -1.03
CA LYS A 133 29.80 21.92 -2.02
C LYS A 133 28.70 22.67 -2.74
N ILE A 134 27.59 22.04 -3.06
CA ILE A 134 26.42 22.68 -3.68
C ILE A 134 25.85 23.73 -2.72
N ILE A 135 25.63 23.38 -1.45
CA ILE A 135 25.13 24.29 -0.40
C ILE A 135 26.06 25.47 -0.23
N ALA A 136 27.36 25.23 -0.09
CA ALA A 136 28.36 26.31 0.03
C ALA A 136 28.36 27.24 -1.20
N CYS A 137 28.20 26.65 -2.40
CA CYS A 137 28.11 27.42 -3.64
C CYS A 137 26.81 28.24 -3.70
N ALA A 138 25.70 27.70 -3.25
CA ALA A 138 24.42 28.39 -3.17
C ALA A 138 24.47 29.60 -2.24
N HIS A 139 25.03 29.43 -1.04
CA HIS A 139 25.25 30.54 -0.10
C HIS A 139 26.15 31.64 -0.64
N LEU A 140 27.26 31.26 -1.31
CA LEU A 140 28.21 32.24 -1.87
C LEU A 140 27.62 33.07 -3.01
N ASN A 141 26.71 32.50 -3.79
CA ASN A 141 26.10 33.16 -4.94
C ASN A 141 24.72 33.77 -4.62
N HIS A 142 24.18 33.55 -3.39
CA HIS A 142 22.82 33.94 -3.02
C HIS A 142 21.76 33.36 -3.96
N GLU A 143 21.97 32.09 -4.36
CA GLU A 143 21.12 31.36 -5.29
C GLU A 143 20.53 30.09 -4.62
N SER A 144 19.47 29.55 -5.21
CA SER A 144 18.86 28.32 -4.71
C SER A 144 19.70 27.07 -5.03
N PHE A 145 19.48 26.02 -4.27
CA PHE A 145 20.10 24.73 -4.54
C PHE A 145 19.81 24.24 -5.96
N TRP A 146 18.56 24.42 -6.43
CA TRP A 146 18.14 24.06 -7.79
C TRP A 146 18.89 24.88 -8.86
N SER A 147 19.01 26.21 -8.68
CA SER A 147 19.77 27.08 -9.60
C SER A 147 21.22 26.59 -9.76
N ILE A 148 21.87 26.21 -8.65
CA ILE A 148 23.28 25.75 -8.68
C ILE A 148 23.40 24.44 -9.46
N ILE A 149 22.54 23.43 -9.18
CA ILE A 149 22.64 22.11 -9.84
C ILE A 149 22.24 22.18 -11.32
N ASN A 150 21.36 23.10 -11.67
CA ASN A 150 20.92 23.30 -13.06
C ASN A 150 21.96 24.04 -13.91
N SER A 151 22.78 24.92 -13.30
CA SER A 151 23.80 25.68 -13.99
C SER A 151 25.16 25.68 -13.22
N PRO A 152 25.74 24.51 -12.92
CA PRO A 152 26.87 24.38 -11.99
C PRO A 152 28.13 25.13 -12.46
N VAL A 153 28.38 25.19 -13.77
CA VAL A 153 29.54 25.88 -14.36
C VAL A 153 29.38 27.42 -14.25
N LYS A 154 28.16 27.92 -14.48
CA LYS A 154 27.85 29.37 -14.36
C LYS A 154 28.17 29.91 -12.97
N PHE A 155 27.85 29.13 -11.93
CA PHE A 155 28.05 29.53 -10.54
C PHE A 155 29.40 29.07 -9.94
N GLY A 156 30.26 28.48 -10.75
CA GLY A 156 31.62 28.08 -10.34
C GLY A 156 31.65 26.91 -9.34
N LEU A 157 30.70 25.99 -9.41
CA LEU A 157 30.67 24.79 -8.56
C LEU A 157 31.92 23.91 -8.81
N LYS A 158 32.75 23.71 -7.77
CA LYS A 158 34.01 22.98 -7.85
C LYS A 158 33.82 21.47 -7.63
N VAL A 159 33.46 20.76 -8.69
CA VAL A 159 33.31 19.28 -8.73
C VAL A 159 33.96 18.73 -10.00
N ASN A 160 34.22 17.40 -10.04
CA ASN A 160 34.80 16.78 -11.23
C ASN A 160 33.78 16.61 -12.35
N ASN A 161 34.24 16.36 -13.58
CA ASN A 161 33.39 16.18 -14.75
C ASN A 161 32.38 15.03 -14.60
N GLY A 162 32.76 13.93 -13.93
CA GLY A 162 31.85 12.82 -13.68
C GLY A 162 30.67 13.25 -12.80
N THR A 163 30.90 14.06 -11.78
CA THR A 163 29.86 14.64 -10.93
C THR A 163 28.98 15.63 -11.70
N LEU A 164 29.60 16.47 -12.56
CA LEU A 164 28.84 17.42 -13.41
C LEU A 164 27.87 16.65 -14.32
N ASN A 165 28.31 15.56 -14.93
CA ASN A 165 27.43 14.74 -15.79
C ASN A 165 26.28 14.12 -14.99
N LYS A 166 26.53 13.64 -13.77
CA LYS A 166 25.46 13.08 -12.90
C LYS A 166 24.44 14.15 -12.50
N LEU A 167 24.91 15.36 -12.15
CA LEU A 167 24.01 16.48 -11.85
C LEU A 167 23.19 16.86 -13.07
N ARG A 168 23.80 16.92 -14.26
CA ARG A 168 23.08 17.19 -15.52
C ARG A 168 22.00 16.15 -15.80
N SER A 169 22.35 14.87 -15.73
CA SER A 169 21.36 13.80 -15.95
C SER A 169 20.18 13.86 -14.96
N PHE A 170 20.46 14.21 -13.70
CA PHE A 170 19.42 14.41 -12.69
C PHE A 170 18.52 15.61 -13.04
N THR A 171 19.11 16.77 -13.37
CA THR A 171 18.32 17.98 -13.70
C THR A 171 17.55 17.83 -15.01
N GLU A 172 18.11 17.15 -16.02
CA GLU A 172 17.40 16.83 -17.26
C GLU A 172 16.18 15.94 -17.00
N LEU A 173 16.34 14.90 -16.17
CA LEU A 173 15.25 14.02 -15.76
C LEU A 173 14.14 14.83 -15.05
N MET A 174 14.48 15.61 -14.04
CA MET A 174 13.51 16.40 -13.28
C MET A 174 12.82 17.44 -14.17
N SER A 175 13.57 18.13 -15.05
CA SER A 175 12.99 19.09 -16.01
C SER A 175 12.00 18.43 -16.97
N SER A 176 12.23 17.17 -17.35
CA SER A 176 11.29 16.42 -18.19
C SER A 176 9.96 16.16 -17.52
N PHE A 177 9.94 16.02 -16.17
CA PHE A 177 8.72 15.85 -15.37
C PHE A 177 8.04 17.20 -15.12
N ILE A 178 8.81 18.22 -14.73
CA ILE A 178 8.32 19.59 -14.49
C ILE A 178 7.53 20.09 -15.68
N ALA A 179 8.03 19.87 -16.89
CA ALA A 179 7.36 20.29 -18.14
C ALA A 179 5.98 19.62 -18.34
N LYS A 180 5.62 18.61 -17.56
CA LYS A 180 4.37 17.84 -17.70
C LYS A 180 3.36 18.08 -16.59
N VAL A 181 3.70 18.87 -15.58
CA VAL A 181 2.83 19.14 -14.40
C VAL A 181 1.44 19.61 -14.83
N GLU A 182 1.37 20.52 -15.80
CA GLU A 182 0.11 21.10 -16.27
C GLU A 182 -0.65 20.21 -17.29
N THR A 183 0.05 19.28 -17.92
CA THR A 183 -0.52 18.51 -19.04
C THR A 183 -0.98 17.11 -18.68
N MET A 184 -0.41 16.51 -17.62
CA MET A 184 -0.74 15.18 -17.14
C MET A 184 -1.52 15.25 -15.83
N ASP A 185 -2.38 14.28 -15.55
CA ASP A 185 -2.99 14.11 -14.24
C ASP A 185 -1.99 13.50 -13.23
N ALA A 186 -2.39 13.47 -11.95
CA ALA A 186 -1.53 13.00 -10.86
C ALA A 186 -1.12 11.52 -11.04
N TYR A 187 -2.01 10.66 -11.54
CA TYR A 187 -1.72 9.25 -11.77
C TYR A 187 -0.72 9.06 -12.91
N GLN A 188 -0.98 9.66 -14.06
CA GLN A 188 -0.12 9.55 -15.24
C GLN A 188 1.29 10.07 -14.96
N LEU A 189 1.40 11.25 -14.33
CA LEU A 189 2.69 11.85 -14.00
C LEU A 189 3.37 11.09 -12.87
N GLY A 190 2.64 10.69 -11.84
CA GLY A 190 3.16 9.94 -10.71
C GLY A 190 3.75 8.58 -11.11
N VAL A 191 3.03 7.80 -11.91
CA VAL A 191 3.51 6.53 -12.46
C VAL A 191 4.77 6.75 -13.31
N LYS A 192 4.78 7.78 -14.15
CA LYS A 192 5.94 8.14 -14.98
C LYS A 192 7.16 8.49 -14.13
N ILE A 193 7.01 9.28 -13.07
CA ILE A 193 8.09 9.63 -12.15
C ILE A 193 8.65 8.38 -11.49
N ILE A 194 7.80 7.50 -10.93
CA ILE A 194 8.22 6.26 -10.24
C ILE A 194 8.99 5.34 -11.20
N GLN A 195 8.57 5.24 -12.47
CA GLN A 195 9.21 4.38 -13.47
C GLN A 195 10.55 4.95 -13.97
N GLU A 196 10.57 6.21 -14.39
CA GLU A 196 11.75 6.81 -15.03
C GLU A 196 12.82 7.26 -14.03
N SER A 197 12.46 7.50 -12.76
CA SER A 197 13.43 7.79 -11.68
C SER A 197 14.23 6.56 -11.24
N GLU A 198 13.84 5.35 -11.70
CA GLU A 198 14.41 4.05 -11.33
C GLU A 198 14.12 3.59 -9.88
N ILE A 199 13.20 4.27 -9.16
CA ILE A 199 12.74 3.84 -7.83
C ILE A 199 12.25 2.40 -7.87
N ASN A 200 11.49 2.04 -8.91
CA ASN A 200 11.00 0.67 -9.09
C ASN A 200 12.16 -0.35 -9.13
N LYS A 201 13.25 -0.06 -9.84
CA LYS A 201 14.39 -0.99 -9.91
C LYS A 201 15.04 -1.21 -8.55
N ASP A 202 15.15 -0.15 -7.74
CA ASP A 202 15.72 -0.23 -6.40
C ASP A 202 14.84 -1.06 -5.46
N ILE A 203 13.53 -0.77 -5.42
CA ILE A 203 12.58 -1.42 -4.54
C ILE A 203 12.31 -2.88 -4.95
N PHE A 204 12.23 -3.18 -6.25
CA PHE A 204 11.96 -4.52 -6.75
C PHE A 204 13.24 -5.37 -6.98
N SER A 205 14.40 -4.90 -6.49
CA SER A 205 15.67 -5.62 -6.61
C SER A 205 15.81 -6.80 -5.65
N SER A 206 15.07 -6.83 -4.55
CA SER A 206 15.12 -7.86 -3.51
C SER A 206 13.75 -8.53 -3.32
N THR A 207 13.80 -9.77 -2.83
CA THR A 207 12.61 -10.57 -2.47
C THR A 207 12.53 -10.87 -0.97
N ASP A 208 13.32 -10.15 -0.15
CA ASP A 208 13.20 -10.28 1.29
C ASP A 208 11.84 -9.69 1.79
N PRO A 209 11.35 -10.12 2.97
CA PRO A 209 10.04 -9.71 3.45
C PRO A 209 9.86 -8.19 3.61
N GLU A 210 10.95 -7.48 3.92
CA GLU A 210 10.91 -6.02 4.05
C GLU A 210 10.81 -5.35 2.67
N ALA A 211 11.53 -5.86 1.67
CA ALA A 211 11.43 -5.39 0.31
C ALA A 211 10.03 -5.63 -0.27
N ILE A 212 9.45 -6.80 -0.02
CA ILE A 212 8.06 -7.11 -0.44
C ILE A 212 7.08 -6.12 0.19
N SER A 213 7.22 -5.82 1.48
CA SER A 213 6.36 -4.84 2.15
C SER A 213 6.50 -3.44 1.54
N ARG A 214 7.72 -3.01 1.16
CA ARG A 214 7.93 -1.74 0.43
C ARG A 214 7.32 -1.76 -0.96
N GLN A 215 7.39 -2.90 -1.68
CA GLN A 215 6.74 -3.07 -2.97
C GLN A 215 5.22 -2.90 -2.85
N GLU A 216 4.60 -3.60 -1.91
CA GLU A 216 3.16 -3.49 -1.62
C GLU A 216 2.76 -2.04 -1.28
N ASN A 217 3.60 -1.31 -0.53
CA ASN A 217 3.34 0.08 -0.20
C ASN A 217 3.39 1.00 -1.42
N ILE A 218 4.35 0.82 -2.34
CA ILE A 218 4.42 1.60 -3.59
C ILE A 218 3.24 1.27 -4.51
N GLU A 219 2.85 -0.01 -4.60
CA GLU A 219 1.68 -0.42 -5.38
C GLU A 219 0.41 0.23 -4.84
N GLU A 220 0.24 0.22 -3.52
CA GLU A 220 -0.89 0.86 -2.86
C GLU A 220 -0.86 2.38 -3.02
N PHE A 221 0.31 3.00 -3.01
CA PHE A 221 0.45 4.42 -3.30
C PHE A 221 0.01 4.78 -4.72
N VAL A 222 0.36 3.94 -5.70
CA VAL A 222 -0.08 4.10 -7.09
C VAL A 222 -1.60 3.92 -7.22
N ASN A 223 -2.18 2.97 -6.46
CA ASN A 223 -3.64 2.84 -6.39
C ASN A 223 -4.28 4.11 -5.81
N GLY A 224 -3.68 4.70 -4.77
CA GLY A 224 -4.14 5.97 -4.19
C GLY A 224 -4.13 7.14 -5.18
N LEU A 225 -3.09 7.23 -6.02
CA LEU A 225 -3.05 8.23 -7.10
C LEU A 225 -4.20 8.04 -8.11
N GLN A 226 -4.48 6.80 -8.47
CA GLN A 226 -5.57 6.49 -9.38
C GLN A 226 -6.92 6.81 -8.76
N ASP A 227 -7.13 6.38 -7.52
CA ASP A 227 -8.33 6.67 -6.74
C ASP A 227 -8.61 8.18 -6.64
N PHE A 228 -7.56 8.98 -6.44
CA PHE A 228 -7.66 10.44 -6.40
C PHE A 228 -8.16 10.99 -7.74
N VAL A 229 -7.55 10.58 -8.84
CA VAL A 229 -7.94 11.07 -10.18
C VAL A 229 -9.35 10.63 -10.54
N GLU A 230 -9.69 9.35 -10.31
CA GLU A 230 -11.04 8.82 -10.61
C GLU A 230 -12.12 9.54 -9.81
N SER A 231 -11.89 9.78 -8.52
CA SER A 231 -12.85 10.50 -7.68
C SER A 231 -13.10 11.92 -8.18
N ARG A 232 -12.05 12.62 -8.66
CA ARG A 232 -12.20 13.96 -9.26
C ARG A 232 -12.97 13.93 -10.57
N CYS A 233 -12.73 12.90 -11.41
CA CYS A 233 -13.48 12.71 -12.67
C CYS A 233 -14.96 12.41 -12.39
N GLU A 234 -15.26 11.55 -11.42
CA GLU A 234 -16.64 11.22 -11.03
C GLU A 234 -17.41 12.44 -10.48
N GLU A 235 -16.70 13.34 -9.79
CA GLU A 235 -17.25 14.60 -9.29
C GLU A 235 -17.39 15.69 -10.38
N GLY A 236 -16.91 15.43 -11.60
CA GLY A 236 -16.87 16.44 -12.67
C GLY A 236 -15.83 17.55 -12.42
N ARG A 237 -14.77 17.25 -11.68
CA ARG A 237 -13.73 18.18 -11.25
C ARG A 237 -12.36 17.79 -11.78
N GLU A 238 -12.30 17.39 -13.04
CA GLU A 238 -11.07 16.89 -13.69
C GLU A 238 -9.91 17.90 -13.66
N GLU A 239 -10.19 19.21 -13.65
CA GLU A 239 -9.18 20.26 -13.54
C GLU A 239 -8.39 20.20 -12.22
N TYR A 240 -8.94 19.60 -11.16
CA TYR A 240 -8.31 19.41 -9.85
C TYR A 240 -7.70 18.02 -9.66
N SER A 241 -7.34 17.36 -10.74
CA SER A 241 -6.72 16.03 -10.72
C SER A 241 -5.19 16.05 -10.90
N LYS A 242 -4.56 17.22 -10.77
CA LYS A 242 -3.13 17.41 -10.99
C LYS A 242 -2.29 16.95 -9.79
N LEU A 243 -0.99 16.75 -10.05
CA LEU A 243 -0.04 16.36 -9.01
C LEU A 243 0.03 17.39 -7.87
N THR A 244 -0.17 18.67 -8.18
CA THR A 244 -0.23 19.75 -7.20
C THR A 244 -1.40 19.57 -6.24
N ASP A 245 -2.58 19.22 -6.76
CA ASP A 245 -3.80 19.02 -5.96
C ASP A 245 -3.66 17.78 -5.07
N PHE A 246 -3.08 16.72 -5.60
CA PHE A 246 -2.77 15.52 -4.82
C PHE A 246 -1.83 15.81 -3.64
N LEU A 247 -0.75 16.56 -3.87
CA LEU A 247 0.18 16.94 -2.80
C LEU A 247 -0.47 17.82 -1.74
N GLN A 248 -1.42 18.68 -2.09
CA GLN A 248 -2.19 19.45 -1.11
C GLN A 248 -3.03 18.54 -0.23
N GLU A 249 -3.72 17.56 -0.83
CA GLU A 249 -4.50 16.59 -0.08
C GLU A 249 -3.62 15.76 0.88
N VAL A 250 -2.48 15.25 0.40
CA VAL A 250 -1.53 14.51 1.25
C VAL A 250 -0.98 15.38 2.38
N SER A 251 -0.71 16.67 2.14
CA SER A 251 -0.24 17.58 3.20
C SER A 251 -1.27 17.73 4.31
N LEU A 252 -2.55 17.87 3.97
CA LEU A 252 -3.63 17.94 4.96
C LEU A 252 -3.72 16.65 5.80
N LEU A 253 -3.53 15.48 5.16
CA LEU A 253 -3.53 14.18 5.86
C LEU A 253 -2.37 14.06 6.85
N THR A 254 -1.17 14.54 6.46
CA THR A 254 0.04 14.43 7.30
C THR A 254 0.10 15.46 8.43
N ASP A 255 -0.50 16.64 8.25
CA ASP A 255 -0.52 17.70 9.26
C ASP A 255 -1.43 17.32 10.45
N VAL A 256 -2.54 16.65 10.19
CA VAL A 256 -3.44 16.15 11.25
C VAL A 256 -2.76 15.09 12.12
N GLU A 257 -1.88 14.27 11.55
CA GLU A 257 -1.11 13.27 12.28
C GLU A 257 -0.04 13.87 13.21
N SER A 258 0.54 15.02 12.86
CA SER A 258 1.57 15.68 13.68
C SER A 258 1.02 16.26 15.00
N ASP A 259 -0.28 16.46 15.11
CA ASP A 259 -0.99 16.91 16.32
C ASP A 259 -1.28 15.74 17.30
N ASP A 260 -0.73 14.55 17.03
CA ASP A 260 -1.08 13.26 17.63
C ASP A 260 -0.49 13.00 19.03
N ASP A 261 0.33 13.89 19.56
CA ASP A 261 0.89 13.80 20.94
C ASP A 261 -0.16 14.08 22.03
N LYS A 262 -1.40 14.40 21.68
CA LYS A 262 -2.47 14.56 22.67
C LYS A 262 -2.96 13.18 23.11
N GLU A 263 -2.78 12.88 24.40
CA GLU A 263 -3.45 11.77 25.09
C GLU A 263 -4.96 11.86 24.84
N GLY A 264 -5.48 10.98 24.01
CA GLY A 264 -6.90 10.92 23.64
C GLY A 264 -7.31 9.51 23.27
N GLU A 265 -8.61 9.27 23.37
CA GLU A 265 -9.21 8.03 22.93
C GLU A 265 -9.12 7.93 21.39
N LYS A 266 -8.44 6.91 20.88
CA LYS A 266 -8.15 6.72 19.46
C LYS A 266 -8.42 5.28 19.05
N VAL A 267 -8.98 5.10 17.84
CA VAL A 267 -9.10 3.78 17.21
C VAL A 267 -7.71 3.23 16.91
N SER A 268 -7.46 1.98 17.24
CA SER A 268 -6.17 1.32 17.00
C SER A 268 -6.17 0.61 15.65
N LEU A 269 -5.31 1.03 14.75
CA LEU A 269 -5.05 0.38 13.47
C LEU A 269 -3.75 -0.42 13.57
N MET A 270 -3.78 -1.72 13.24
CA MET A 270 -2.57 -2.56 13.37
C MET A 270 -2.64 -3.81 12.49
N THR A 271 -1.47 -4.39 12.26
CA THR A 271 -1.43 -5.74 11.69
C THR A 271 -1.93 -6.77 12.70
N ILE A 272 -2.47 -7.89 12.20
CA ILE A 272 -2.89 -9.01 13.06
C ILE A 272 -1.72 -9.50 13.94
N HIS A 273 -0.48 -9.44 13.45
CA HIS A 273 0.69 -9.81 14.23
C HIS A 273 0.92 -8.90 15.44
N ALA A 274 0.73 -7.59 15.26
CA ALA A 274 0.88 -6.61 16.33
C ALA A 274 -0.23 -6.71 17.39
N ALA A 275 -1.40 -7.26 17.04
CA ALA A 275 -2.53 -7.44 17.95
C ALA A 275 -2.35 -8.59 18.95
N LYS A 276 -1.28 -9.39 18.83
CA LYS A 276 -1.04 -10.52 19.73
C LYS A 276 -0.84 -10.03 21.19
N GLY A 277 -1.71 -10.50 22.09
CA GLY A 277 -1.67 -10.14 23.51
C GLY A 277 -2.51 -8.92 23.88
N LEU A 278 -3.08 -8.21 22.91
CA LEU A 278 -4.04 -7.13 23.13
C LEU A 278 -5.47 -7.69 23.05
N GLU A 279 -6.42 -6.98 23.65
CA GLU A 279 -7.86 -7.31 23.57
C GLU A 279 -8.66 -6.00 23.48
N PHE A 280 -9.77 -6.04 22.74
CA PHE A 280 -10.61 -4.87 22.47
C PHE A 280 -12.08 -5.27 22.51
N PRO A 281 -12.95 -4.41 23.06
CA PRO A 281 -14.40 -4.64 23.01
C PRO A 281 -14.92 -4.91 21.59
N THR A 282 -14.39 -4.20 20.59
CA THR A 282 -14.77 -4.36 19.19
C THR A 282 -13.55 -4.49 18.27
N VAL A 283 -13.53 -5.53 17.45
CA VAL A 283 -12.47 -5.80 16.48
C VAL A 283 -13.07 -5.90 15.08
N PHE A 284 -12.47 -5.17 14.14
CA PHE A 284 -12.69 -5.32 12.71
C PHE A 284 -11.51 -6.07 12.09
N ILE A 285 -11.75 -7.17 11.41
CA ILE A 285 -10.75 -7.92 10.63
C ILE A 285 -11.08 -7.68 9.17
N VAL A 286 -10.25 -6.92 8.48
CA VAL A 286 -10.53 -6.41 7.14
C VAL A 286 -9.74 -7.14 6.06
N GLY A 287 -10.23 -7.11 4.82
CA GLY A 287 -9.58 -7.77 3.69
C GLY A 287 -9.63 -9.29 3.75
N MET A 288 -10.75 -9.87 4.19
CA MET A 288 -10.96 -11.32 4.25
C MET A 288 -11.16 -11.91 2.86
N GLU A 289 -10.11 -11.87 2.05
CA GLU A 289 -10.11 -12.25 0.63
C GLU A 289 -8.91 -13.14 0.30
N GLU A 290 -9.09 -14.04 -0.68
CA GLU A 290 -7.98 -14.76 -1.28
C GLU A 290 -6.92 -13.79 -1.82
N ASN A 291 -5.66 -14.16 -1.70
CA ASN A 291 -4.51 -13.33 -2.06
C ASN A 291 -4.30 -12.05 -1.21
N ILE A 292 -5.05 -11.90 -0.11
CA ILE A 292 -4.81 -10.93 0.95
C ILE A 292 -4.68 -11.67 2.26
N PHE A 293 -5.72 -12.38 2.67
CA PHE A 293 -5.75 -13.20 3.86
C PHE A 293 -6.52 -14.51 3.60
N PRO A 294 -5.84 -15.62 3.21
CA PRO A 294 -4.39 -15.84 3.22
C PRO A 294 -3.62 -15.07 2.15
N SER A 295 -2.34 -14.77 2.44
CA SER A 295 -1.44 -14.13 1.49
C SER A 295 -1.14 -15.06 0.28
N PRO A 296 -0.78 -14.51 -0.90
CA PRO A 296 -0.46 -15.32 -2.07
C PRO A 296 0.67 -16.30 -1.81
N MET A 297 1.70 -15.88 -1.07
CA MET A 297 2.85 -16.72 -0.73
C MET A 297 2.46 -17.90 0.13
N SER A 298 1.59 -17.70 1.09
CA SER A 298 1.15 -18.74 2.03
C SER A 298 0.17 -19.72 1.41
N SER A 299 -0.52 -19.34 0.33
CA SER A 299 -1.53 -20.18 -0.33
C SER A 299 -0.95 -21.41 -1.02
N SER A 300 0.35 -21.41 -1.36
CA SER A 300 1.05 -22.51 -2.03
C SER A 300 1.56 -23.61 -1.09
N SER A 301 1.64 -23.35 0.22
CA SER A 301 2.20 -24.24 1.23
C SER A 301 1.19 -24.58 2.30
N ALA A 302 0.91 -25.87 2.50
CA ALA A 302 -0.01 -26.33 3.55
C ALA A 302 0.44 -25.88 4.96
N ARG A 303 1.77 -25.79 5.19
CA ARG A 303 2.32 -25.31 6.45
C ARG A 303 2.06 -23.84 6.67
N GLU A 304 2.32 -23.04 5.65
CA GLU A 304 2.11 -21.58 5.71
C GLU A 304 0.61 -21.25 5.79
N LEU A 305 -0.23 -22.00 5.11
CA LEU A 305 -1.68 -21.86 5.22
C LEU A 305 -2.18 -22.15 6.64
N GLU A 306 -1.57 -23.13 7.34
CA GLU A 306 -1.87 -23.39 8.75
C GLU A 306 -1.45 -22.24 9.66
N GLU A 307 -0.33 -21.54 9.35
CA GLU A 307 0.08 -20.34 10.09
C GLU A 307 -0.88 -19.17 9.84
N GLU A 308 -1.31 -18.93 8.60
CA GLU A 308 -2.32 -17.91 8.29
C GLU A 308 -3.64 -18.19 9.04
N ARG A 309 -4.05 -19.47 9.12
CA ARG A 309 -5.23 -19.86 9.90
C ARG A 309 -5.05 -19.58 11.40
N ARG A 310 -3.84 -19.78 11.95
CA ARG A 310 -3.53 -19.40 13.33
C ARG A 310 -3.60 -17.90 13.53
N LEU A 311 -3.15 -17.11 12.54
CA LEU A 311 -3.27 -15.66 12.59
C LEU A 311 -4.74 -15.22 12.64
N LEU A 312 -5.60 -15.80 11.79
CA LEU A 312 -7.03 -15.48 11.86
C LEU A 312 -7.65 -15.89 13.20
N TYR A 313 -7.28 -17.07 13.71
CA TYR A 313 -7.71 -17.50 15.04
C TYR A 313 -7.30 -16.49 16.11
N VAL A 314 -6.05 -16.01 16.09
CA VAL A 314 -5.57 -14.96 16.99
C VAL A 314 -6.37 -13.68 16.81
N ALA A 315 -6.60 -13.23 15.59
CA ALA A 315 -7.35 -12.02 15.30
C ALA A 315 -8.77 -12.06 15.89
N ILE A 316 -9.51 -13.15 15.65
CA ILE A 316 -10.86 -13.33 16.17
C ILE A 316 -10.86 -13.33 17.71
N THR A 317 -9.86 -13.95 18.33
CA THR A 317 -9.77 -14.00 19.81
C THR A 317 -9.33 -12.68 20.45
N ARG A 318 -9.07 -11.65 19.69
CA ARG A 318 -8.81 -10.28 20.22
C ARG A 318 -10.09 -9.52 20.53
N ALA A 319 -11.23 -9.99 20.04
CA ALA A 319 -12.52 -9.38 20.28
C ALA A 319 -13.12 -9.88 21.61
N GLU A 320 -13.54 -8.96 22.47
CA GLU A 320 -14.23 -9.28 23.70
C GLU A 320 -15.76 -9.41 23.50
N GLN A 321 -16.36 -8.53 22.69
CA GLN A 321 -17.82 -8.46 22.49
C GLN A 321 -18.21 -8.58 21.03
N TYR A 322 -17.65 -7.74 20.14
CA TYR A 322 -18.00 -7.65 18.74
C TYR A 322 -16.81 -7.97 17.84
N CYS A 323 -17.01 -8.87 16.88
CA CYS A 323 -16.02 -9.17 15.85
C CYS A 323 -16.66 -9.07 14.46
N PHE A 324 -16.19 -8.10 13.67
CA PHE A 324 -16.60 -7.87 12.31
C PHE A 324 -15.54 -8.42 11.34
N LEU A 325 -15.98 -9.16 10.34
CA LEU A 325 -15.17 -9.64 9.23
C LEU A 325 -15.64 -8.91 7.97
N THR A 326 -14.74 -8.30 7.22
CA THR A 326 -15.12 -7.63 5.96
C THR A 326 -14.36 -8.19 4.78
N CYS A 327 -14.98 -8.23 3.62
CA CYS A 327 -14.35 -8.62 2.35
C CYS A 327 -14.93 -7.81 1.20
N ALA A 328 -14.06 -7.28 0.34
CA ALA A 328 -14.44 -6.53 -0.85
C ALA A 328 -14.58 -7.46 -2.05
N LYS A 329 -15.53 -7.18 -2.95
CA LYS A 329 -15.72 -7.92 -4.20
C LYS A 329 -14.73 -7.52 -5.27
N ASN A 330 -14.22 -6.29 -5.21
CA ASN A 330 -13.21 -5.79 -6.11
C ASN A 330 -12.24 -4.84 -5.39
N ARG A 331 -11.01 -4.80 -5.90
CA ARG A 331 -9.95 -3.89 -5.47
C ARG A 331 -9.12 -3.47 -6.66
N TRP A 332 -8.61 -2.27 -6.62
CA TRP A 332 -7.55 -1.89 -7.54
C TRP A 332 -6.23 -2.53 -7.10
N ARG A 333 -5.59 -3.24 -8.04
CA ARG A 333 -4.26 -3.84 -7.83
C ARG A 333 -3.48 -3.74 -9.14
N TYR A 334 -2.24 -3.28 -9.04
CA TYR A 334 -1.35 -3.16 -10.22
C TYR A 334 -1.98 -2.35 -11.38
N GLY A 335 -2.75 -1.31 -11.06
CA GLY A 335 -3.44 -0.48 -12.05
C GLY A 335 -4.59 -1.20 -12.78
N LYS A 336 -5.15 -2.26 -12.20
CA LYS A 336 -6.28 -3.01 -12.73
C LYS A 336 -7.31 -3.28 -11.64
N LEU A 337 -8.58 -3.25 -12.05
CA LEU A 337 -9.66 -3.71 -11.19
C LEU A 337 -9.64 -5.24 -11.15
N GLU A 338 -9.35 -5.80 -9.99
CA GLU A 338 -9.38 -7.24 -9.74
C GLU A 338 -10.65 -7.61 -8.95
N PHE A 339 -11.30 -8.68 -9.37
CA PHE A 339 -12.43 -9.24 -8.62
C PHE A 339 -11.90 -10.20 -7.57
N GLY A 340 -12.11 -9.85 -6.29
CA GLY A 340 -11.73 -10.66 -5.15
C GLY A 340 -12.66 -11.86 -4.96
N THR A 341 -12.09 -12.95 -4.46
CA THR A 341 -12.85 -14.09 -3.95
C THR A 341 -12.78 -14.03 -2.43
N PRO A 342 -13.90 -14.20 -1.71
CA PRO A 342 -13.86 -14.27 -0.25
C PRO A 342 -12.86 -15.32 0.25
N SER A 343 -12.17 -15.03 1.33
CA SER A 343 -11.19 -15.91 1.95
C SER A 343 -11.75 -17.29 2.20
N ARG A 344 -11.01 -18.34 1.84
CA ARG A 344 -11.36 -19.73 2.14
C ARG A 344 -11.61 -19.99 3.63
N PHE A 345 -10.97 -19.22 4.49
CA PHE A 345 -11.14 -19.34 5.94
C PHE A 345 -12.55 -19.01 6.41
N LEU A 346 -13.31 -18.20 5.68
CA LEU A 346 -14.70 -17.92 6.00
C LEU A 346 -15.58 -19.18 5.94
N ASN A 347 -15.26 -20.10 5.03
CA ASN A 347 -15.95 -21.40 4.91
C ASN A 347 -15.54 -22.41 6.00
N GLU A 348 -14.44 -22.14 6.71
CA GLU A 348 -13.94 -22.99 7.80
C GLU A 348 -14.53 -22.61 9.17
N ILE A 349 -15.20 -21.46 9.24
CA ILE A 349 -15.94 -21.02 10.43
C ILE A 349 -17.30 -21.69 10.44
N ASP A 350 -17.66 -22.30 11.55
CA ASP A 350 -18.99 -22.92 11.71
C ASP A 350 -20.09 -21.85 11.54
N PRO A 351 -21.02 -22.03 10.58
CA PRO A 351 -22.09 -21.08 10.30
C PRO A 351 -22.98 -20.75 11.52
N ALA A 352 -23.04 -21.62 12.51
CA ALA A 352 -23.78 -21.38 13.76
C ALA A 352 -23.23 -20.15 14.54
N PHE A 353 -21.95 -19.81 14.35
CA PHE A 353 -21.27 -18.72 15.03
C PHE A 353 -21.07 -17.48 14.15
N MET A 354 -21.56 -17.50 12.92
CA MET A 354 -21.41 -16.39 11.98
C MET A 354 -22.78 -15.90 11.52
N GLU A 355 -22.90 -14.60 11.32
CA GLU A 355 -24.06 -13.96 10.74
C GLU A 355 -23.62 -13.10 9.56
N ILE A 356 -24.29 -13.23 8.42
CA ILE A 356 -23.98 -12.47 7.22
C ILE A 356 -24.89 -11.25 7.18
N PHE A 357 -24.28 -10.08 7.25
CA PHE A 357 -24.99 -8.82 7.06
C PHE A 357 -24.94 -8.44 5.58
N SER A 358 -26.11 -8.45 4.92
CA SER A 358 -26.28 -7.87 3.59
C SER A 358 -27.18 -6.65 3.69
N ASP A 359 -26.81 -5.54 3.06
CA ASP A 359 -27.80 -4.51 2.77
C ASP A 359 -28.83 -5.10 1.81
N ASP A 360 -30.11 -4.75 1.97
CA ASP A 360 -31.22 -5.29 1.17
C ASP A 360 -31.01 -5.23 -0.35
N PHE A 361 -30.07 -4.38 -0.82
CA PHE A 361 -29.67 -4.25 -2.21
C PHE A 361 -28.92 -5.46 -2.79
N VAL A 362 -28.29 -6.29 -1.96
CA VAL A 362 -27.51 -7.46 -2.39
C VAL A 362 -28.35 -8.74 -2.31
N SER A 363 -29.30 -8.83 -1.38
CA SER A 363 -30.13 -10.00 -1.20
C SER A 363 -31.08 -10.27 -2.39
N GLU A 364 -31.54 -9.23 -3.08
CA GLU A 364 -32.40 -9.39 -4.27
C GLU A 364 -31.65 -9.94 -5.51
N ARG A 365 -30.35 -9.70 -5.63
CA ARG A 365 -29.55 -10.21 -6.77
C ARG A 365 -29.03 -11.62 -6.56
N LEU A 366 -28.80 -12.05 -5.33
CA LEU A 366 -28.31 -13.41 -5.02
C LEU A 366 -29.43 -14.45 -4.99
N SER A 367 -30.69 -14.03 -4.81
CA SER A 367 -31.85 -14.93 -4.80
C SER A 367 -32.52 -15.13 -6.16
N ARG A 368 -32.09 -14.44 -7.20
CA ARG A 368 -32.60 -14.71 -8.57
C ARG A 368 -31.72 -15.78 -9.23
N PRO A 369 -32.30 -16.93 -9.66
CA PRO A 369 -31.58 -17.89 -10.49
C PRO A 369 -31.15 -17.14 -11.77
N VAL A 370 -29.83 -17.18 -12.03
CA VAL A 370 -29.25 -16.57 -13.22
C VAL A 370 -29.75 -17.32 -14.44
N SER A 371 -30.77 -16.80 -15.11
CA SER A 371 -31.09 -17.18 -16.48
C SER A 371 -29.91 -16.67 -17.35
N PRO A 372 -29.32 -17.52 -18.21
CA PRO A 372 -28.24 -17.06 -19.08
C PRO A 372 -28.81 -16.05 -20.07
N LYS A 373 -28.50 -14.78 -19.88
CA LYS A 373 -28.69 -13.76 -20.92
C LYS A 373 -27.56 -13.84 -21.93
N PRO A 374 -27.85 -13.66 -23.23
CA PRO A 374 -26.86 -13.81 -24.28
C PRO A 374 -25.72 -12.81 -24.09
N ALA A 375 -24.50 -13.28 -24.40
CA ALA A 375 -23.29 -12.51 -24.37
C ALA A 375 -23.43 -11.19 -25.13
N PHE A 376 -23.44 -10.09 -24.39
CA PHE A 376 -23.21 -8.77 -25.00
C PHE A 376 -21.73 -8.71 -25.35
N THR A 377 -21.44 -8.77 -26.63
CA THR A 377 -20.14 -8.42 -27.18
C THR A 377 -19.79 -7.01 -26.71
N ALA A 378 -18.70 -6.92 -25.97
CA ALA A 378 -18.13 -5.65 -25.56
C ALA A 378 -17.48 -4.95 -26.77
N ALA A 379 -18.33 -4.34 -27.59
CA ALA A 379 -17.93 -3.37 -28.58
C ALA A 379 -18.73 -2.10 -28.28
N SER A 380 -18.01 -1.02 -28.04
CA SER A 380 -18.51 0.35 -27.80
C SER A 380 -18.91 0.68 -26.36
N ILE A 381 -17.92 1.03 -25.55
CA ILE A 381 -17.78 2.30 -24.79
C ILE A 381 -16.38 2.24 -24.17
N ARG A 382 -15.36 2.64 -24.95
CA ARG A 382 -14.07 3.03 -24.37
C ARG A 382 -14.08 4.56 -24.31
N PRO A 383 -13.84 5.18 -23.14
CA PRO A 383 -13.41 6.57 -23.10
C PRO A 383 -12.10 6.67 -23.89
N ALA A 384 -12.01 7.62 -24.80
CA ALA A 384 -10.95 7.69 -25.83
C ALA A 384 -9.55 8.04 -25.29
N HIS A 385 -9.35 8.12 -23.96
CA HIS A 385 -8.13 8.69 -23.38
C HIS A 385 -7.33 7.81 -22.42
N LEU A 386 -7.78 6.61 -22.07
CA LEU A 386 -7.03 5.75 -21.17
C LEU A 386 -6.37 4.60 -21.94
N ARG A 387 -5.14 4.79 -22.40
CA ARG A 387 -4.27 3.68 -22.82
C ARG A 387 -3.68 3.05 -21.54
N PRO A 388 -3.85 1.74 -21.33
CA PRO A 388 -3.20 1.07 -20.22
C PRO A 388 -1.68 1.14 -20.40
N VAL A 389 -1.00 1.77 -19.44
CA VAL A 389 0.46 1.72 -19.36
C VAL A 389 0.83 0.32 -18.89
N LYS A 390 1.46 -0.45 -19.76
CA LYS A 390 2.03 -1.76 -19.39
C LYS A 390 3.22 -1.51 -18.47
N ILE A 391 3.08 -1.87 -17.20
CA ILE A 391 4.24 -2.04 -16.33
C ILE A 391 5.06 -3.20 -16.89
N PRO A 392 6.33 -3.03 -17.25
CA PRO A 392 7.12 -4.13 -17.77
C PRO A 392 7.35 -5.16 -16.67
N THR A 393 6.69 -6.30 -16.77
CA THR A 393 7.10 -7.51 -16.06
C THR A 393 8.48 -7.90 -16.58
N VAL A 394 9.47 -7.96 -15.72
CA VAL A 394 10.80 -8.48 -16.05
C VAL A 394 10.64 -9.96 -16.34
N ALA A 395 10.60 -10.31 -17.64
CA ALA A 395 10.65 -11.69 -18.08
C ALA A 395 12.03 -12.25 -17.77
N SER A 396 12.11 -13.23 -16.88
CA SER A 396 13.30 -14.04 -16.72
C SER A 396 13.59 -14.75 -18.04
N LYS A 397 14.68 -14.39 -18.69
CA LYS A 397 15.21 -15.13 -19.83
C LYS A 397 15.74 -16.47 -19.33
N ASN A 398 14.99 -17.52 -19.56
CA ASN A 398 15.53 -18.88 -19.55
C ASN A 398 16.48 -19.01 -20.74
N HIS A 399 17.77 -19.07 -20.47
CA HIS A 399 18.74 -19.57 -21.39
C HIS A 399 18.57 -21.10 -21.49
N ALA A 400 18.10 -21.54 -22.62
CA ALA A 400 18.18 -22.95 -23.00
C ALA A 400 19.64 -23.25 -23.35
N ASP A 401 20.27 -24.12 -22.56
CA ASP A 401 21.55 -24.74 -22.84
C ASP A 401 21.47 -25.59 -24.10
N GLN A 402 22.25 -25.24 -25.12
CA GLN A 402 22.65 -26.18 -26.14
C GLN A 402 23.97 -26.81 -25.70
N SER A 403 23.88 -28.09 -25.41
CA SER A 403 25.00 -29.00 -25.16
C SER A 403 25.87 -29.09 -26.40
N THR A 404 27.15 -28.77 -26.28
CA THR A 404 28.21 -29.33 -27.11
C THR A 404 29.27 -29.90 -26.20
N SER A 405 29.38 -31.20 -26.28
CA SER A 405 30.43 -32.05 -25.70
C SER A 405 31.77 -31.75 -26.31
N GLN A 406 32.77 -31.47 -25.51
CA GLN A 406 34.19 -31.82 -25.80
C GLN A 406 34.90 -32.24 -24.50
N THR A 407 35.22 -33.52 -24.50
CA THR A 407 36.21 -34.18 -23.65
C THR A 407 37.59 -33.62 -23.85
N ILE A 408 38.35 -33.38 -22.78
CA ILE A 408 39.81 -33.65 -22.68
C ILE A 408 40.24 -33.61 -21.19
N SER A 409 40.67 -34.76 -20.75
CA SER A 409 41.73 -35.27 -19.83
C SER A 409 42.38 -34.36 -18.78
N THR A 410 42.34 -34.86 -17.57
CA THR A 410 43.40 -35.12 -16.56
C THR A 410 44.60 -34.18 -16.42
N ALA A 411 44.83 -33.67 -15.23
CA ALA A 411 45.96 -34.01 -14.37
C ALA A 411 46.06 -33.13 -13.11
N ASP A 412 46.21 -33.81 -11.98
CA ASP A 412 47.04 -33.56 -10.81
C ASP A 412 47.13 -32.17 -10.13
N GLY A 413 46.80 -32.14 -8.85
CA GLY A 413 47.86 -32.03 -7.88
C GLY A 413 47.65 -31.08 -6.71
N LEU A 414 47.50 -31.65 -5.53
CA LEU A 414 48.06 -31.25 -4.20
C LEU A 414 47.64 -29.92 -3.51
N LYS A 415 46.99 -30.09 -2.37
CA LYS A 415 47.39 -29.81 -0.96
C LYS A 415 47.44 -28.37 -0.44
N ILE A 416 46.62 -28.17 0.58
CA ILE A 416 46.88 -27.67 1.95
C ILE A 416 47.42 -26.22 2.10
N GLY A 417 46.59 -25.44 2.84
CA GLY A 417 46.91 -24.22 3.53
C GLY A 417 45.66 -23.66 4.16
#